data_ad7fd2024d740874642e7ae0bf287d60
#
_entry.id   ad7fd2024d740874642e7ae0bf287d60
#
_cell.length_a   1.000
_cell.length_b   1.000
_cell.length_c   1.000
_cell.angle_alpha   90.00
_cell.angle_beta   90.00
_cell.angle_gamma   90.00
#
_symmetry.space_group_name_H-M   'P 1'
#
loop_
_entity.id
_entity.type
_entity.pdbx_description
1 polymer ?
#
loop_
_entity_poly.entity_id
_entity_poly.type
_entity_poly.pdbx_seq_one_letter_code
_entity_poly.pdbx_strand_id
1 'polypeptide(L)'
;MDWNDFFERTRVAAKVESYSKLAPLLGITDGAIGHYRMGRRVPQVWVVADALRIQGHPEPEKQAIEIMKRAALTSPERTFWKRLAATAMALCLAVGFALPHKAQAAVTGFDNGHAVYIMRNDVLGVIRFVGLIR
;
A
#
# COMPACT_ATOMS: atom_id res chain seq x y z
N MET A 1 8.78 2.57 14.80
CA MET A 1 9.40 3.81 14.30
C MET A 1 8.72 4.98 14.97
N ASP A 2 9.50 5.92 15.49
CA ASP A 2 8.97 7.15 16.10
C ASP A 2 8.78 8.21 15.00
N TRP A 3 7.52 8.52 14.70
CA TRP A 3 7.16 9.51 13.70
C TRP A 3 7.47 10.94 14.14
N ASN A 4 7.45 11.19 15.46
CA ASN A 4 7.80 12.51 15.98
C ASN A 4 9.25 12.86 15.71
N ASP A 5 10.16 11.93 16.00
CA ASP A 5 11.61 12.08 15.73
C ASP A 5 11.90 12.16 14.21
N PHE A 6 11.17 11.40 13.40
CA PHE A 6 11.30 11.46 11.95
C PHE A 6 10.95 12.83 11.38
N PHE A 7 9.80 13.39 11.74
CA PHE A 7 9.37 14.71 11.28
C PHE A 7 10.19 15.86 11.88
N GLU A 8 10.73 15.67 13.09
CA GLU A 8 11.66 16.64 13.67
C GLU A 8 12.94 16.76 12.85
N ARG A 9 13.54 15.63 12.47
CA ARG A 9 14.69 15.61 11.56
C ARG A 9 14.38 16.27 10.22
N THR A 10 13.20 16.01 9.67
CA THR A 10 12.75 16.64 8.42
C THR A 10 12.63 18.16 8.58
N ARG A 11 12.08 18.63 9.70
CA ARG A 11 11.94 20.06 10.01
C ARG A 11 13.29 20.76 10.07
N VAL A 12 14.24 20.15 10.76
CA VAL A 12 15.62 20.67 10.87
C VAL A 12 16.32 20.69 9.51
N ALA A 13 16.18 19.61 8.71
CA ALA A 13 16.75 19.54 7.37
C ALA A 13 16.14 20.58 6.41
N ALA A 14 14.84 20.82 6.51
CA ALA A 14 14.14 21.86 5.76
C ALA A 14 14.47 23.28 6.22
N LYS A 15 15.18 23.44 7.35
CA LYS A 15 15.51 24.75 7.97
C LYS A 15 14.27 25.61 8.27
N VAL A 16 13.16 24.96 8.64
CA VAL A 16 11.92 25.66 9.00
C VAL A 16 11.72 25.66 10.51
N GLU A 17 11.18 26.75 11.03
CA GLU A 17 11.00 26.95 12.48
C GLU A 17 9.81 26.17 13.04
N SER A 18 8.78 25.93 12.22
CA SER A 18 7.52 25.32 12.70
C SER A 18 7.04 24.22 11.75
N TYR A 19 6.23 23.32 12.31
CA TYR A 19 5.60 22.27 11.53
C TYR A 19 4.53 22.79 10.55
N SER A 20 3.90 23.92 10.88
CA SER A 20 2.97 24.60 9.98
C SER A 20 3.65 25.10 8.70
N LYS A 21 4.96 25.44 8.79
CA LYS A 21 5.76 25.80 7.60
C LYS A 21 6.28 24.54 6.88
N LEU A 22 6.45 23.42 7.57
CA LEU A 22 6.85 22.17 6.98
C LEU A 22 5.71 21.48 6.21
N ALA A 23 4.48 21.59 6.69
CA ALA A 23 3.32 20.93 6.11
C ALA A 23 3.13 21.24 4.60
N PRO A 24 3.15 22.50 4.15
CA PRO A 24 3.02 22.83 2.71
C PRO A 24 4.18 22.30 1.88
N LEU A 25 5.40 22.20 2.43
CA LEU A 25 6.56 21.63 1.72
C LEU A 25 6.39 20.13 1.45
N LEU A 26 5.62 19.46 2.30
CA LEU A 26 5.25 18.05 2.14
C LEU A 26 3.88 17.86 1.45
N GLY A 27 3.26 18.92 0.96
CA GLY A 27 1.95 18.86 0.30
C GLY A 27 0.80 18.38 1.20
N ILE A 28 0.92 18.54 2.53
CA ILE A 28 -0.07 18.11 3.51
C ILE A 28 -0.60 19.26 4.34
N THR A 29 -1.69 19.04 5.07
CA THR A 29 -2.23 20.02 6.00
C THR A 29 -1.50 20.02 7.34
N ASP A 30 -1.52 21.13 8.06
CA ASP A 30 -0.94 21.25 9.39
C ASP A 30 -1.54 20.25 10.40
N GLY A 31 -2.84 20.03 10.33
CA GLY A 31 -3.50 19.01 11.14
C GLY A 31 -3.01 17.58 10.83
N ALA A 32 -2.69 17.29 9.55
CA ALA A 32 -2.20 15.97 9.17
C ALA A 32 -0.82 15.69 9.77
N ILE A 33 0.11 16.65 9.72
CA ILE A 33 1.44 16.48 10.31
C ILE A 33 1.37 16.28 11.83
N GLY A 34 0.44 16.97 12.51
CA GLY A 34 0.17 16.77 13.92
C GLY A 34 -0.30 15.34 14.23
N HIS A 35 -1.22 14.79 13.44
CA HIS A 35 -1.69 13.42 13.60
C HIS A 35 -0.60 12.38 13.37
N TYR A 36 0.27 12.59 12.38
CA TYR A 36 1.41 11.71 12.10
C TYR A 36 2.42 11.71 13.24
N ARG A 37 2.79 12.87 13.74
CA ARG A 37 3.72 13.01 14.86
C ARG A 37 3.24 12.33 16.14
N MET A 38 1.95 12.45 16.43
CA MET A 38 1.32 11.81 17.60
C MET A 38 1.06 10.31 17.40
N GLY A 39 1.41 9.73 16.24
CA GLY A 39 1.15 8.34 15.95
C GLY A 39 -0.34 7.98 15.77
N ARG A 40 -1.22 8.98 15.69
CA ARG A 40 -2.67 8.77 15.50
C ARG A 40 -3.00 8.28 14.10
N ARG A 41 -2.18 8.63 13.11
CA ARG A 41 -2.25 8.18 11.72
C ARG A 41 -0.87 7.83 11.22
N VAL A 42 -0.80 6.83 10.34
CA VAL A 42 0.42 6.49 9.61
C VAL A 42 0.50 7.40 8.39
N PRO A 43 1.64 8.07 8.15
CA PRO A 43 1.82 8.89 6.95
C PRO A 43 1.72 8.03 5.69
N GLN A 44 1.33 8.64 4.59
CA GLN A 44 1.34 7.98 3.29
C GLN A 44 2.79 7.84 2.78
N VAL A 45 3.04 6.83 1.94
CA VAL A 45 4.39 6.53 1.45
C VAL A 45 5.04 7.71 0.73
N TRP A 46 4.27 8.48 -0.03
CA TRP A 46 4.77 9.65 -0.75
C TRP A 46 5.19 10.80 0.21
N VAL A 47 4.47 10.99 1.33
CA VAL A 47 4.86 11.97 2.37
C VAL A 47 6.21 11.59 2.98
N VAL A 48 6.41 10.29 3.23
CA VAL A 48 7.68 9.78 3.78
C VAL A 48 8.80 9.95 2.74
N ALA A 49 8.53 9.71 1.46
CA ALA A 49 9.50 9.90 0.39
C ALA A 49 9.91 11.37 0.24
N ASP A 50 8.95 12.30 0.26
CA ASP A 50 9.24 13.74 0.20
C ASP A 50 10.01 14.23 1.42
N ALA A 51 9.68 13.73 2.61
CA ALA A 51 10.43 14.03 3.83
C ALA A 51 11.88 13.52 3.73
N LEU A 52 12.11 12.32 3.21
CA LEU A 52 13.45 11.76 2.99
C LEU A 52 14.22 12.54 1.91
N ARG A 53 13.54 13.03 0.88
CA ARG A 53 14.12 13.89 -0.15
C ARG A 53 14.62 15.21 0.45
N ILE A 54 13.83 15.82 1.33
CA ILE A 54 14.23 17.03 2.09
C ILE A 54 15.43 16.74 3.00
N GLN A 55 15.51 15.55 3.60
CA GLN A 55 16.64 15.10 4.41
C GLN A 55 17.90 14.78 3.59
N GLY A 56 17.81 14.78 2.24
CA GLY A 56 18.95 14.53 1.35
C GLY A 56 19.30 13.06 1.17
N HIS A 57 18.36 12.13 1.39
CA HIS A 57 18.61 10.71 1.14
C HIS A 57 18.75 10.42 -0.36
N PRO A 58 19.70 9.55 -0.78
CA PRO A 58 19.99 9.28 -2.19
C PRO A 58 18.87 8.50 -2.89
N GLU A 59 18.12 7.67 -2.19
CA GLU A 59 17.03 6.83 -2.72
C GLU A 59 15.77 6.94 -1.83
N PRO A 60 15.11 8.13 -1.83
CA PRO A 60 14.04 8.41 -0.88
C PRO A 60 12.82 7.49 -1.07
N GLU A 61 12.49 7.12 -2.31
CA GLU A 61 11.34 6.25 -2.61
C GLU A 61 11.55 4.81 -2.09
N LYS A 62 12.73 4.24 -2.31
CA LYS A 62 13.06 2.90 -1.80
C LYS A 62 13.04 2.85 -0.28
N GLN A 63 13.66 3.86 0.34
CA GLN A 63 13.68 3.96 1.80
C GLN A 63 12.30 4.17 2.38
N ALA A 64 11.46 5.00 1.75
CA ALA A 64 10.09 5.20 2.18
C ALA A 64 9.29 3.88 2.16
N ILE A 65 9.42 3.09 1.10
CA ILE A 65 8.77 1.77 1.01
C ILE A 65 9.25 0.84 2.13
N GLU A 66 10.56 0.81 2.42
CA GLU A 66 11.08 -0.02 3.51
C GLU A 66 10.60 0.42 4.89
N ILE A 67 10.59 1.72 5.15
CA ILE A 67 10.06 2.31 6.38
C ILE A 67 8.59 1.94 6.54
N MET A 68 7.80 2.08 5.49
CA MET A 68 6.37 1.76 5.51
C MET A 68 6.12 0.26 5.69
N LYS A 69 6.92 -0.61 5.06
CA LYS A 69 6.87 -2.05 5.31
C LYS A 69 7.12 -2.37 6.79
N ARG A 70 8.14 -1.78 7.39
CA ARG A 70 8.44 -1.98 8.82
C ARG A 70 7.31 -1.45 9.71
N ALA A 71 6.77 -0.26 9.42
CA ALA A 71 5.64 0.30 10.14
C ALA A 71 4.38 -0.59 10.03
N ALA A 72 4.10 -1.12 8.85
CA ALA A 72 3.01 -2.07 8.64
C ALA A 72 3.23 -3.40 9.41
N LEU A 73 4.49 -3.82 9.61
CA LEU A 73 4.83 -5.02 10.37
C LEU A 73 4.46 -4.91 11.86
N THR A 74 4.50 -3.71 12.41
CA THR A 74 4.22 -3.42 13.83
C THR A 74 2.76 -3.03 14.08
N SER A 75 1.95 -2.86 13.04
CA SER A 75 0.54 -2.50 13.17
C SER A 75 -0.28 -3.62 13.81
N PRO A 76 -1.15 -3.32 14.80
CA PRO A 76 -2.07 -4.29 15.39
C PRO A 76 -3.03 -4.90 14.34
N GLU A 77 -3.34 -4.17 13.28
CA GLU A 77 -4.12 -4.68 12.14
C GLU A 77 -3.47 -5.89 11.49
N ARG A 78 -2.15 -5.92 11.35
CA ARG A 78 -1.44 -7.06 10.78
C ARG A 78 -1.60 -8.32 11.63
N THR A 79 -1.59 -8.18 12.95
CA THR A 79 -1.83 -9.29 13.86
C THR A 79 -3.25 -9.83 13.70
N PHE A 80 -4.21 -8.94 13.51
CA PHE A 80 -5.60 -9.30 13.21
C PHE A 80 -5.70 -10.04 11.86
N TRP A 81 -5.12 -9.50 10.79
CA TRP A 81 -5.13 -10.13 9.47
C TRP A 81 -4.41 -11.47 9.44
N LYS A 82 -3.30 -11.61 10.17
CA LYS A 82 -2.62 -12.90 10.33
C LYS A 82 -3.49 -13.95 11.03
N ARG A 83 -4.20 -13.55 12.09
CA ARG A 83 -5.15 -14.44 12.78
C ARG A 83 -6.30 -14.84 11.86
N LEU A 84 -6.86 -13.89 11.13
CA LEU A 84 -7.96 -14.16 10.19
C LEU A 84 -7.51 -15.11 9.08
N ALA A 85 -6.34 -14.90 8.48
CA ALA A 85 -5.77 -15.78 7.47
C ALA A 85 -5.51 -17.19 8.01
N ALA A 86 -4.97 -17.32 9.23
CA ALA A 86 -4.76 -18.62 9.86
C ALA A 86 -6.06 -19.36 10.10
N THR A 87 -7.11 -18.66 10.54
CA THR A 87 -8.46 -19.25 10.74
C THR A 87 -9.06 -19.69 9.42
N ALA A 88 -8.95 -18.89 8.36
CA ALA A 88 -9.42 -19.25 7.02
C ALA A 88 -8.70 -20.48 6.47
N MET A 89 -7.37 -20.57 6.63
CA MET A 89 -6.61 -21.77 6.24
C MET A 89 -7.03 -23.02 7.03
N ALA A 90 -7.23 -22.88 8.33
CA ALA A 90 -7.70 -24.00 9.17
C ALA A 90 -9.08 -24.50 8.72
N LEU A 91 -10.01 -23.60 8.39
CA LEU A 91 -11.32 -23.93 7.86
C LEU A 91 -11.23 -24.61 6.49
N CYS A 92 -10.38 -24.13 5.57
CA CYS A 92 -10.16 -24.74 4.27
C CYS A 92 -9.60 -26.16 4.40
N LEU A 93 -8.68 -26.39 5.34
CA LEU A 93 -8.15 -27.73 5.61
C LEU A 93 -9.22 -28.65 6.21
N ALA A 94 -10.00 -28.16 7.18
CA ALA A 94 -11.06 -28.93 7.80
C ALA A 94 -12.14 -29.39 6.78
N VAL A 95 -12.55 -28.47 5.88
CA VAL A 95 -13.51 -28.75 4.81
C VAL A 95 -12.87 -29.66 3.74
N GLY A 96 -11.60 -29.45 3.38
CA GLY A 96 -10.88 -30.26 2.40
C GLY A 96 -10.75 -31.74 2.81
N PHE A 97 -10.60 -32.03 4.10
CA PHE A 97 -10.59 -33.39 4.62
C PHE A 97 -11.99 -34.03 4.73
N ALA A 98 -13.04 -33.21 4.82
CA ALA A 98 -14.42 -33.68 4.96
C ALA A 98 -15.10 -33.95 3.60
N LEU A 99 -14.55 -33.48 2.48
CA LEU A 99 -15.11 -33.71 1.15
C LEU A 99 -14.65 -35.07 0.60
N PRO A 100 -15.56 -35.95 0.17
CA PRO A 100 -15.19 -37.22 -0.48
C PRO A 100 -14.39 -36.89 -1.77
N HIS A 101 -13.38 -37.72 -2.05
CA HIS A 101 -12.41 -37.56 -3.15
C HIS A 101 -12.99 -37.27 -4.55
N LYS A 102 -14.30 -37.51 -4.75
CA LYS A 102 -15.01 -37.22 -6.01
C LYS A 102 -15.28 -35.73 -6.26
N ALA A 103 -15.20 -34.86 -5.25
CA ALA A 103 -15.42 -33.44 -5.39
C ALA A 103 -14.14 -32.64 -5.78
N GLN A 104 -12.97 -33.27 -5.69
CA GLN A 104 -11.72 -32.59 -6.05
C GLN A 104 -11.54 -32.38 -7.57
N ALA A 105 -12.26 -33.13 -8.40
CA ALA A 105 -12.19 -33.01 -9.85
C ALA A 105 -12.93 -31.76 -10.40
N ALA A 106 -13.78 -31.11 -9.61
CA ALA A 106 -14.56 -29.96 -10.06
C ALA A 106 -13.86 -28.60 -9.87
N VAL A 107 -12.78 -28.53 -9.07
CA VAL A 107 -12.06 -27.27 -8.78
C VAL A 107 -10.91 -27.00 -9.76
N THR A 108 -10.47 -27.99 -10.52
CA THR A 108 -9.40 -27.83 -11.52
C THR A 108 -9.88 -27.26 -12.86
N GLY A 109 -11.16 -26.95 -12.99
CA GLY A 109 -11.77 -26.45 -14.23
C GLY A 109 -11.90 -24.93 -14.35
N PHE A 110 -11.34 -24.13 -13.42
CA PHE A 110 -11.16 -22.71 -13.66
C PHE A 110 -9.90 -22.49 -14.51
N ASP A 111 -10.04 -22.83 -15.78
CA ASP A 111 -9.09 -22.44 -16.78
C ASP A 111 -9.14 -20.90 -16.93
N ASN A 112 -8.15 -20.22 -16.35
CA ASN A 112 -8.00 -18.77 -16.40
C ASN A 112 -7.75 -18.23 -17.81
N GLY A 113 -7.85 -19.05 -18.85
CA GLY A 113 -7.65 -18.67 -20.23
C GLY A 113 -8.69 -17.71 -20.78
N HIS A 114 -9.93 -17.75 -20.29
CA HIS A 114 -11.00 -16.89 -20.82
C HIS A 114 -11.04 -15.47 -20.22
N ALA A 115 -10.60 -15.28 -18.98
CA ALA A 115 -10.60 -13.95 -18.35
C ALA A 115 -9.58 -12.98 -18.99
N VAL A 116 -8.47 -13.50 -19.50
CA VAL A 116 -7.44 -12.70 -20.16
C VAL A 116 -7.85 -12.31 -21.59
N TYR A 117 -8.71 -13.10 -22.23
CA TYR A 117 -9.15 -12.84 -23.60
C TYR A 117 -10.17 -11.70 -23.72
N ILE A 118 -11.02 -11.51 -22.71
CA ILE A 118 -12.06 -10.46 -22.70
C ILE A 118 -11.44 -9.07 -22.57
N MET A 119 -10.36 -8.91 -21.76
CA MET A 119 -9.70 -7.60 -21.61
C MET A 119 -8.85 -7.20 -22.82
N ARG A 120 -8.40 -8.14 -23.65
CA ARG A 120 -7.57 -7.85 -24.80
C ARG A 120 -8.35 -7.31 -25.99
N ASN A 121 -9.65 -7.62 -26.11
CA ASN A 121 -10.48 -7.16 -27.21
C ASN A 121 -11.00 -5.72 -27.03
N ASP A 122 -11.18 -5.25 -25.79
CA ASP A 122 -11.69 -3.88 -25.57
C ASP A 122 -10.65 -2.80 -25.88
N VAL A 123 -9.36 -3.08 -25.68
CA VAL A 123 -8.29 -2.11 -25.95
C VAL A 123 -8.08 -1.90 -27.46
N LEU A 124 -8.30 -2.92 -28.29
CA LEU A 124 -8.19 -2.79 -29.74
C LEU A 124 -9.42 -2.16 -30.41
N GLY A 125 -10.57 -2.25 -29.77
CA GLY A 125 -11.81 -1.59 -30.23
C GLY A 125 -11.76 -0.08 -30.12
N VAL A 126 -11.16 0.45 -29.07
CA VAL A 126 -11.05 1.90 -28.83
C VAL A 126 -10.07 2.57 -29.80
N ILE A 127 -9.00 1.89 -30.22
CA ILE A 127 -8.02 2.44 -31.17
C ILE A 127 -8.58 2.54 -32.58
N ARG A 128 -9.55 1.70 -32.95
CA ARG A 128 -10.16 1.73 -34.31
C ARG A 128 -11.19 2.87 -34.47
N PHE A 129 -11.75 3.38 -33.37
CA PHE A 129 -12.74 4.47 -33.44
C PHE A 129 -12.14 5.87 -33.53
N VAL A 130 -10.87 6.05 -33.11
CA VAL A 130 -10.18 7.36 -33.18
C VAL A 130 -9.58 7.61 -34.57
N GLY A 131 -9.43 6.59 -35.44
CA GLY A 131 -8.88 6.71 -36.79
C GLY A 131 -9.86 7.09 -37.89
N LEU A 132 -11.17 7.25 -37.60
CA LEU A 132 -12.21 7.48 -38.60
C LEU A 132 -12.78 8.91 -38.62
N ILE A 133 -12.17 9.84 -37.89
CA ILE A 133 -12.53 11.28 -37.96
C ILE A 133 -11.30 12.03 -38.47
N ARG A 134 -11.14 11.93 -39.81
CA ARG A 134 -10.38 12.88 -40.60
C ARG A 134 -10.92 12.92 -42.00
#